data_4a4b744df88fed94976a05663a2c96f0
#
_entry.id   4a4b744df88fed94976a05663a2c96f0
#
_cell.length_a   1.000
_cell.length_b   1.000
_cell.length_c   1.000
_cell.angle_alpha   90.00
_cell.angle_beta   90.00
_cell.angle_gamma   90.00
#
_symmetry.space_group_name_H-M   'P 1'
#
loop_
_entity.id
_entity.type
_entity.pdbx_description
1 polymer ?
#
loop_
_entity_poly.entity_id
_entity_poly.type
_entity_poly.pdbx_seq_one_letter_code
_entity_poly.pdbx_strand_id
1 'polypeptide(L)'
;YNHMGERAYIVTQSIKKLKKEEKEWALNLQGFKRVSDGTPVDITKLPEDDKGLYYKDEPYTTKKLHQRLIITYSPKYALYQKSIRDKQIERAQKMLDSGSTKKSRKNPNDPARFIGTIAVTEEGEAADVKQYLDETKISEEAQYDGFYAVCTDLLDDEVGDILKVSEGRWRIEECFRIMKTDFSARPVYLQDENRIKAHFLICFLALTIYRFLEKKLDAKYTCEE
;
A
#
# COMPACT_ATOMS: atom_id res chain seq x y z
N TYR A 1 17.75 11.40 -10.30
CA TYR A 1 18.70 10.48 -10.93
C TYR A 1 18.13 9.90 -12.24
N ASN A 2 16.86 9.48 -12.24
CA ASN A 2 16.18 8.96 -13.42
C ASN A 2 15.78 10.06 -14.42
N HIS A 3 15.51 11.24 -13.94
CA HIS A 3 15.11 12.42 -14.72
C HIS A 3 16.17 12.92 -15.73
N MET A 4 17.44 12.56 -15.55
CA MET A 4 18.55 12.97 -16.43
C MET A 4 19.01 11.85 -17.38
N GLY A 5 18.35 10.70 -17.39
CA GLY A 5 18.70 9.56 -18.22
C GLY A 5 17.51 9.06 -19.06
N GLU A 6 17.75 8.12 -19.95
CA GLU A 6 16.73 7.44 -20.77
C GLU A 6 15.89 6.43 -19.96
N ARG A 7 15.75 6.62 -18.65
CA ARG A 7 15.08 5.69 -17.73
C ARG A 7 13.83 6.33 -17.18
N ALA A 8 12.71 5.69 -17.41
CA ALA A 8 11.45 6.02 -16.79
C ALA A 8 11.35 5.44 -15.37
N TYR A 9 10.43 5.98 -14.58
CA TYR A 9 10.10 5.44 -13.25
C TYR A 9 8.60 5.34 -13.05
N ILE A 10 8.20 4.37 -12.23
CA ILE A 10 6.85 4.21 -11.70
C ILE A 10 6.99 4.02 -10.19
N VAL A 11 6.42 4.92 -9.41
CA VAL A 11 6.51 4.90 -7.95
C VAL A 11 5.15 5.02 -7.29
N THR A 12 4.98 4.31 -6.18
CA THR A 12 3.79 4.47 -5.35
C THR A 12 3.78 5.83 -4.69
N GLN A 13 2.66 6.53 -4.80
CA GLN A 13 2.41 7.80 -4.14
C GLN A 13 1.42 7.62 -2.99
N SER A 14 1.77 8.09 -1.79
CA SER A 14 0.82 8.09 -0.68
C SER A 14 -0.19 9.22 -0.84
N ILE A 15 -1.48 8.89 -1.03
CA ILE A 15 -2.57 9.88 -1.11
C ILE A 15 -2.62 10.74 0.15
N LYS A 16 -2.40 10.15 1.34
CA LYS A 16 -2.38 10.88 2.62
C LYS A 16 -1.31 11.97 2.68
N LYS A 17 -0.23 11.87 1.88
CA LYS A 17 0.89 12.81 1.83
C LYS A 17 0.79 13.82 0.68
N LEU A 18 -0.23 13.75 -0.15
CA LEU A 18 -0.51 14.76 -1.16
C LEU A 18 -0.88 16.09 -0.50
N LYS A 19 -0.67 17.20 -1.19
CA LYS A 19 -1.19 18.50 -0.77
C LYS A 19 -2.72 18.47 -0.77
N LYS A 20 -3.32 19.47 -0.15
CA LYS A 20 -4.76 19.50 0.07
C LYS A 20 -5.56 19.39 -1.25
N GLU A 21 -5.20 20.19 -2.23
CA GLU A 21 -5.90 20.22 -3.53
C GLU A 21 -5.81 18.88 -4.27
N GLU A 22 -4.60 18.34 -4.40
CA GLU A 22 -4.39 17.06 -5.07
C GLU A 22 -5.04 15.90 -4.30
N LYS A 23 -5.10 15.99 -2.96
CA LYS A 23 -5.79 14.99 -2.13
C LYS A 23 -7.31 15.04 -2.33
N GLU A 24 -7.89 16.23 -2.34
CA GLU A 24 -9.31 16.44 -2.62
C GLU A 24 -9.67 15.92 -4.01
N TRP A 25 -8.84 16.23 -5.01
CA TRP A 25 -9.01 15.67 -6.35
C TRP A 25 -8.88 14.15 -6.34
N ALA A 26 -7.86 13.59 -5.69
CA ALA A 26 -7.63 12.15 -5.65
C ALA A 26 -8.81 11.39 -5.07
N LEU A 27 -9.42 11.90 -4.01
CA LEU A 27 -10.55 11.29 -3.31
C LEU A 27 -11.93 11.64 -3.91
N ASN A 28 -12.00 12.59 -4.85
CA ASN A 28 -13.22 12.85 -5.57
C ASN A 28 -13.61 11.62 -6.40
N LEU A 29 -14.86 11.17 -6.27
CA LEU A 29 -15.37 9.95 -6.90
C LEU A 29 -15.72 10.12 -8.39
N GLN A 30 -15.57 11.33 -8.94
CA GLN A 30 -15.85 11.63 -10.34
C GLN A 30 -14.62 11.50 -11.24
N GLY A 31 -14.87 11.35 -12.54
CA GLY A 31 -13.83 11.36 -13.58
C GLY A 31 -13.09 10.03 -13.75
N PHE A 32 -13.56 8.96 -13.15
CA PHE A 32 -12.96 7.64 -13.33
C PHE A 32 -13.29 7.02 -14.69
N LYS A 33 -12.32 6.26 -15.20
CA LYS A 33 -12.42 5.47 -16.42
C LYS A 33 -12.05 4.02 -16.09
N ARG A 34 -12.59 3.08 -16.83
CA ARG A 34 -12.19 1.68 -16.71
C ARG A 34 -10.82 1.47 -17.35
N VAL A 35 -9.94 0.73 -16.67
CA VAL A 35 -8.56 0.50 -17.17
C VAL A 35 -8.54 -0.33 -18.45
N SER A 36 -9.50 -1.24 -18.65
CA SER A 36 -9.49 -2.16 -19.80
C SER A 36 -9.83 -1.49 -21.14
N ASP A 37 -10.65 -0.46 -21.14
CA ASP A 37 -11.21 0.14 -22.37
C ASP A 37 -11.32 1.67 -22.34
N GLY A 38 -10.94 2.31 -21.25
CA GLY A 38 -10.99 3.77 -21.09
C GLY A 38 -12.40 4.34 -20.96
N THR A 39 -13.45 3.51 -20.85
CA THR A 39 -14.84 4.00 -20.72
C THR A 39 -15.03 4.78 -19.42
N PRO A 40 -15.66 5.98 -19.46
CA PRO A 40 -16.03 6.71 -18.25
C PRO A 40 -17.01 5.92 -17.38
N VAL A 41 -16.76 5.89 -16.08
CA VAL A 41 -17.55 5.12 -15.12
C VAL A 41 -17.83 5.95 -13.87
N ASP A 42 -19.06 5.88 -13.39
CA ASP A 42 -19.43 6.39 -12.06
C ASP A 42 -19.15 5.30 -11.02
N ILE A 43 -18.03 5.44 -10.30
CA ILE A 43 -17.61 4.44 -9.32
C ILE A 43 -18.54 4.33 -8.10
N THR A 44 -19.45 5.29 -7.90
CA THR A 44 -20.43 5.24 -6.80
C THR A 44 -21.57 4.26 -7.07
N LYS A 45 -21.75 3.86 -8.32
CA LYS A 45 -22.82 2.95 -8.77
C LYS A 45 -22.33 1.52 -9.04
N LEU A 46 -21.07 1.26 -8.71
CA LEU A 46 -20.51 -0.08 -8.91
C LEU A 46 -21.11 -1.07 -7.92
N PRO A 47 -21.39 -2.32 -8.36
CA PRO A 47 -21.76 -3.41 -7.45
C PRO A 47 -20.60 -3.71 -6.48
N GLU A 48 -20.91 -4.17 -5.27
CA GLU A 48 -19.90 -4.54 -4.27
C GLU A 48 -18.98 -5.67 -4.72
N ASP A 49 -19.47 -6.57 -5.57
CA ASP A 49 -18.72 -7.71 -6.11
C ASP A 49 -17.97 -7.41 -7.41
N ASP A 50 -17.98 -6.15 -7.85
CA ASP A 50 -17.26 -5.70 -9.04
C ASP A 50 -15.75 -5.94 -8.88
N LYS A 51 -15.16 -6.56 -9.91
CA LYS A 51 -13.72 -6.88 -9.96
C LYS A 51 -12.93 -5.93 -10.85
N GLY A 52 -13.56 -4.88 -11.34
CA GLY A 52 -12.95 -3.89 -12.20
C GLY A 52 -11.85 -3.09 -11.51
N LEU A 53 -10.97 -2.56 -12.34
CA LEU A 53 -9.99 -1.55 -11.95
C LEU A 53 -10.30 -0.27 -12.70
N TYR A 54 -10.41 0.81 -11.97
CA TYR A 54 -10.78 2.12 -12.48
C TYR A 54 -9.66 3.10 -12.20
N TYR A 55 -9.48 4.09 -13.06
CA TYR A 55 -8.44 5.10 -12.89
C TYR A 55 -8.92 6.48 -13.29
N LYS A 56 -8.26 7.48 -12.76
CA LYS A 56 -8.19 8.84 -13.28
C LYS A 56 -6.77 9.35 -13.14
N ASP A 57 -6.41 10.29 -13.96
CA ASP A 57 -5.05 10.81 -14.02
C ASP A 57 -5.02 12.31 -14.31
N GLU A 58 -3.98 12.96 -13.85
CA GLU A 58 -3.71 14.37 -14.14
C GLU A 58 -2.21 14.66 -14.15
N PRO A 59 -1.78 15.75 -14.81
CA PRO A 59 -0.42 16.25 -14.68
C PRO A 59 -0.11 16.62 -13.22
N TYR A 60 1.03 16.18 -12.72
CA TYR A 60 1.48 16.41 -11.36
C TYR A 60 2.89 16.96 -11.34
N THR A 61 3.03 18.25 -11.04
CA THR A 61 4.34 18.90 -11.00
C THR A 61 4.80 19.09 -9.56
N THR A 62 5.92 18.46 -9.22
CA THR A 62 6.55 18.62 -7.91
C THR A 62 7.93 19.24 -8.07
N LYS A 63 8.15 20.44 -7.54
CA LYS A 63 9.40 21.21 -7.72
C LYS A 63 9.69 21.46 -9.21
N LYS A 64 10.61 20.66 -9.80
CA LYS A 64 11.02 20.74 -11.21
C LYS A 64 10.69 19.45 -12.00
N LEU A 65 9.94 18.52 -11.38
CA LEU A 65 9.60 17.25 -12.00
C LEU A 65 8.20 17.33 -12.59
N HIS A 66 8.11 17.15 -13.90
CA HIS A 66 6.85 16.94 -14.61
C HIS A 66 6.50 15.46 -14.53
N GLN A 67 5.38 15.15 -13.95
CA GLN A 67 4.94 13.79 -13.66
C GLN A 67 3.45 13.67 -14.01
N ARG A 68 2.98 12.44 -14.04
CA ARG A 68 1.57 12.08 -14.12
C ARG A 68 1.19 11.40 -12.84
N LEU A 69 0.15 11.89 -12.17
CA LEU A 69 -0.44 11.26 -10.99
C LEU A 69 -1.63 10.43 -11.47
N ILE A 70 -1.55 9.14 -11.23
CA ILE A 70 -2.59 8.17 -11.58
C ILE A 70 -3.20 7.68 -10.27
N ILE A 71 -4.50 7.88 -10.11
CA ILE A 71 -5.28 7.35 -8.98
C ILE A 71 -6.09 6.18 -9.50
N THR A 72 -5.95 5.03 -8.85
CA THR A 72 -6.77 3.87 -9.14
C THR A 72 -7.76 3.61 -8.04
N TYR A 73 -8.89 3.00 -8.39
CA TYR A 73 -9.93 2.53 -7.48
C TYR A 73 -10.33 1.10 -7.85
N SER A 74 -10.46 0.25 -6.84
CA SER A 74 -10.95 -1.12 -6.98
C SER A 74 -11.91 -1.46 -5.85
N PRO A 75 -13.17 -1.84 -6.15
CA PRO A 75 -14.14 -2.29 -5.14
C PRO A 75 -13.62 -3.48 -4.32
N LYS A 76 -13.00 -4.44 -4.98
CA LYS A 76 -12.38 -5.59 -4.32
C LYS A 76 -11.33 -5.17 -3.29
N TYR A 77 -10.51 -4.18 -3.61
CA TYR A 77 -9.48 -3.67 -2.70
C TYR A 77 -10.10 -2.86 -1.55
N ALA A 78 -11.18 -2.12 -1.82
CA ALA A 78 -11.94 -1.41 -0.80
C ALA A 78 -12.52 -2.37 0.25
N LEU A 79 -13.16 -3.45 -0.19
CA LEU A 79 -13.68 -4.50 0.70
C LEU A 79 -12.57 -5.16 1.53
N TYR A 80 -11.43 -5.43 0.93
CA TYR A 80 -10.27 -5.98 1.63
C TYR A 80 -9.75 -5.04 2.72
N GLN A 81 -9.59 -3.75 2.42
CA GLN A 81 -9.13 -2.74 3.38
C GLN A 81 -10.14 -2.55 4.52
N LYS A 82 -11.44 -2.50 4.18
CA LYS A 82 -12.52 -2.46 5.17
C LYS A 82 -12.47 -3.67 6.11
N SER A 83 -12.33 -4.88 5.58
CA SER A 83 -12.22 -6.10 6.39
C SER A 83 -11.04 -6.08 7.36
N ILE A 84 -9.87 -5.56 6.92
CA ILE A 84 -8.72 -5.38 7.82
C ILE A 84 -9.02 -4.36 8.90
N ARG A 85 -9.62 -3.23 8.55
CA ARG A 85 -9.96 -2.17 9.49
C ARG A 85 -10.98 -2.66 10.52
N ASP A 86 -12.03 -3.36 10.09
CA ASP A 86 -13.07 -3.90 10.97
C ASP A 86 -12.46 -4.84 12.03
N LYS A 87 -11.54 -5.72 11.63
CA LYS A 87 -10.80 -6.58 12.58
C LYS A 87 -9.92 -5.78 13.55
N GLN A 88 -9.39 -4.64 13.13
CA GLN A 88 -8.60 -3.77 14.02
C GLN A 88 -9.50 -3.00 14.98
N ILE A 89 -10.67 -2.55 14.53
CA ILE A 89 -11.69 -1.91 15.35
C ILE A 89 -12.19 -2.89 16.43
N GLU A 90 -12.50 -4.13 16.05
CA GLU A 90 -12.89 -5.18 17.01
C GLU A 90 -11.81 -5.40 18.08
N ARG A 91 -10.53 -5.41 17.70
CA ARG A 91 -9.41 -5.51 18.65
C ARG A 91 -9.30 -4.27 19.55
N ALA A 92 -9.51 -3.07 18.99
CA ALA A 92 -9.53 -1.84 19.77
C ALA A 92 -10.66 -1.85 20.80
N GLN A 93 -11.85 -2.32 20.42
CA GLN A 93 -12.98 -2.47 21.33
C GLN A 93 -12.67 -3.44 22.48
N LYS A 94 -12.09 -4.61 22.18
CA LYS A 94 -11.65 -5.56 23.22
C LYS A 94 -10.59 -4.96 24.15
N MET A 95 -9.73 -4.07 23.66
CA MET A 95 -8.77 -3.35 24.52
C MET A 95 -9.47 -2.37 25.45
N LEU A 96 -10.49 -1.66 24.99
CA LEU A 96 -11.33 -0.79 25.82
C LEU A 96 -12.05 -1.57 26.90
N ASP A 97 -12.70 -2.67 26.52
CA ASP A 97 -13.49 -3.53 27.45
C ASP A 97 -12.59 -4.14 28.54
N SER A 98 -11.33 -4.43 28.22
CA SER A 98 -10.35 -4.96 29.17
C SER A 98 -9.67 -3.91 30.04
N GLY A 99 -10.00 -2.63 29.87
CA GLY A 99 -9.35 -1.52 30.59
C GLY A 99 -7.86 -1.32 30.28
N SER A 100 -7.42 -1.83 29.12
CA SER A 100 -6.01 -1.74 28.71
C SER A 100 -5.62 -0.31 28.33
N THR A 101 -4.76 0.32 29.13
CA THR A 101 -4.27 1.70 28.94
C THR A 101 -3.07 1.80 28.00
N LYS A 102 -2.87 0.84 27.08
CA LYS A 102 -1.75 0.89 26.15
C LYS A 102 -1.85 2.11 25.22
N LYS A 103 -0.82 2.97 25.30
CA LYS A 103 -0.69 4.08 24.35
C LYS A 103 -0.47 3.53 22.94
N SER A 104 -1.17 4.11 21.94
CA SER A 104 -0.95 3.80 20.53
C SER A 104 0.54 3.99 20.17
N ARG A 105 1.12 2.98 19.57
CA ARG A 105 2.44 3.11 18.93
C ARG A 105 2.24 3.76 17.56
N LYS A 106 3.27 4.41 17.02
CA LYS A 106 3.27 4.97 15.65
C LYS A 106 3.34 3.83 14.60
N ASN A 107 2.43 2.88 14.71
CA ASN A 107 2.32 1.74 13.80
C ASN A 107 0.94 1.76 13.15
N PRO A 108 0.84 1.84 11.82
CA PRO A 108 -0.43 1.81 11.10
C PRO A 108 -1.28 0.57 11.38
N ASN A 109 -0.66 -0.51 11.86
CA ASN A 109 -1.36 -1.76 12.18
C ASN A 109 -1.76 -1.89 13.66
N ASP A 110 -1.46 -0.88 14.49
CA ASP A 110 -1.81 -0.90 15.91
C ASP A 110 -3.30 -0.54 16.10
N PRO A 111 -4.14 -1.46 16.61
CA PRO A 111 -5.55 -1.18 16.88
C PRO A 111 -5.76 0.03 17.82
N ALA A 112 -4.84 0.27 18.75
CA ALA A 112 -4.90 1.37 19.70
C ALA A 112 -4.95 2.76 19.04
N ARG A 113 -4.64 2.88 17.73
CA ARG A 113 -4.79 4.14 16.99
C ARG A 113 -6.23 4.63 16.89
N PHE A 114 -7.20 3.71 16.98
CA PHE A 114 -8.63 4.02 16.99
C PHE A 114 -9.18 4.36 18.38
N ILE A 115 -8.35 4.33 19.41
CA ILE A 115 -8.75 4.68 20.77
C ILE A 115 -8.44 6.16 20.99
N GLY A 116 -9.48 6.94 21.23
CA GLY A 116 -9.40 8.31 21.68
C GLY A 116 -9.33 8.38 23.21
N THR A 117 -8.79 9.46 23.73
CA THR A 117 -8.69 9.70 25.18
C THR A 117 -9.19 11.11 25.46
N ILE A 118 -10.16 11.21 26.35
CA ILE A 118 -10.64 12.50 26.87
C ILE A 118 -10.34 12.56 28.36
N ALA A 119 -9.77 13.65 28.81
CA ALA A 119 -9.66 13.98 30.22
C ALA A 119 -10.88 14.82 30.62
N VAL A 120 -11.70 14.29 31.53
CA VAL A 120 -12.89 14.99 32.03
C VAL A 120 -12.57 15.49 33.42
N THR A 121 -12.64 16.81 33.62
CA THR A 121 -12.54 17.43 34.95
C THR A 121 -13.93 17.80 35.44
N GLU A 122 -14.31 17.37 36.61
CA GLU A 122 -15.39 17.99 37.37
C GLU A 122 -14.73 18.99 38.33
N GLU A 123 -14.98 20.28 38.11
CA GLU A 123 -14.66 21.42 39.01
C GLU A 123 -13.29 21.37 39.71
N GLY A 124 -12.18 21.31 38.93
CA GLY A 124 -10.83 21.57 39.43
C GLY A 124 -10.12 20.41 40.14
N GLU A 125 -10.69 19.20 40.10
CA GLU A 125 -10.04 17.99 40.59
C GLU A 125 -9.32 17.21 39.50
N ALA A 126 -8.52 16.20 39.87
CA ALA A 126 -7.76 15.38 38.92
C ALA A 126 -8.69 14.78 37.85
N ALA A 127 -8.36 15.03 36.57
CA ALA A 127 -9.17 14.61 35.44
C ALA A 127 -9.28 13.08 35.35
N ASP A 128 -10.48 12.56 35.39
CA ASP A 128 -10.73 11.16 35.01
C ASP A 128 -10.50 10.97 33.53
N VAL A 129 -9.61 10.05 33.18
CA VAL A 129 -9.25 9.75 31.79
C VAL A 129 -10.19 8.69 31.25
N LYS A 130 -11.13 9.10 30.41
CA LYS A 130 -12.02 8.17 29.69
C LYS A 130 -11.46 7.85 28.30
N GLN A 131 -11.42 6.57 27.97
CA GLN A 131 -11.07 6.08 26.64
C GLN A 131 -12.35 5.74 25.87
N TYR A 132 -12.32 6.01 24.56
CA TYR A 132 -13.46 5.74 23.68
C TYR A 132 -12.97 5.35 22.27
N LEU A 133 -13.85 4.72 21.51
CA LEU A 133 -13.59 4.43 20.09
C LEU A 133 -13.76 5.71 19.26
N ASP A 134 -12.72 6.13 18.57
CA ASP A 134 -12.67 7.38 17.81
C ASP A 134 -13.26 7.18 16.41
N GLU A 135 -14.59 7.35 16.30
CA GLU A 135 -15.35 7.23 15.06
C GLU A 135 -14.85 8.22 13.96
N THR A 136 -14.32 9.37 14.37
CA THR A 136 -13.77 10.35 13.43
C THR A 136 -12.56 9.78 12.71
N LYS A 137 -11.62 9.16 13.44
CA LYS A 137 -10.46 8.50 12.84
C LYS A 137 -10.83 7.31 11.97
N ILE A 138 -11.85 6.55 12.38
CA ILE A 138 -12.36 5.43 11.59
C ILE A 138 -12.88 5.94 10.25
N SER A 139 -13.68 6.99 10.25
CA SER A 139 -14.23 7.61 9.05
C SER A 139 -13.15 8.24 8.18
N GLU A 140 -12.18 8.92 8.79
CA GLU A 140 -11.02 9.49 8.08
C GLU A 140 -10.16 8.42 7.40
N GLU A 141 -10.01 7.23 7.98
CA GLU A 141 -9.31 6.14 7.32
C GLU A 141 -10.16 5.47 6.22
N ALA A 142 -11.46 5.37 6.42
CA ALA A 142 -12.38 4.73 5.49
C ALA A 142 -12.43 5.42 4.12
N GLN A 143 -12.27 6.75 4.06
CA GLN A 143 -12.28 7.49 2.80
C GLN A 143 -11.18 7.07 1.81
N TYR A 144 -10.14 6.37 2.27
CA TYR A 144 -9.05 5.91 1.40
C TYR A 144 -9.24 4.48 0.89
N ASP A 145 -10.33 3.81 1.27
CA ASP A 145 -10.57 2.43 0.88
C ASP A 145 -10.72 2.28 -0.63
N GLY A 146 -10.02 1.31 -1.18
CA GLY A 146 -10.03 1.02 -2.61
C GLY A 146 -9.12 1.91 -3.44
N PHE A 147 -8.60 3.00 -2.88
CA PHE A 147 -7.75 3.93 -3.61
C PHE A 147 -6.28 3.56 -3.52
N TYR A 148 -5.60 3.70 -4.65
CA TYR A 148 -4.16 3.57 -4.76
C TYR A 148 -3.62 4.63 -5.72
N ALA A 149 -2.43 5.13 -5.47
CA ALA A 149 -1.85 6.19 -6.30
C ALA A 149 -0.45 5.83 -6.78
N VAL A 150 -0.18 6.18 -8.02
CA VAL A 150 1.09 6.00 -8.71
C VAL A 150 1.52 7.33 -9.34
N CYS A 151 2.79 7.67 -9.21
CA CYS A 151 3.42 8.74 -9.96
C CYS A 151 4.42 8.17 -10.98
N THR A 152 4.46 8.76 -12.16
CA THR A 152 5.36 8.36 -13.23
C THR A 152 5.77 9.55 -14.10
N ASP A 153 6.90 9.45 -14.77
CA ASP A 153 7.33 10.36 -15.83
C ASP A 153 6.96 9.88 -17.24
N LEU A 154 6.27 8.75 -17.34
CA LEU A 154 5.66 8.24 -18.57
C LEU A 154 4.37 9.03 -18.85
N LEU A 155 4.49 10.18 -19.51
CA LEU A 155 3.37 11.11 -19.70
C LEU A 155 2.41 10.63 -20.79
N ASP A 156 2.94 10.00 -21.83
CA ASP A 156 2.21 9.64 -23.06
C ASP A 156 1.81 8.15 -23.11
N ASP A 157 2.32 7.33 -22.16
CA ASP A 157 2.07 5.90 -22.14
C ASP A 157 0.64 5.56 -21.67
N GLU A 158 0.14 4.44 -22.16
CA GLU A 158 -1.17 3.93 -21.74
C GLU A 158 -1.19 3.56 -20.25
N VAL A 159 -2.21 4.04 -19.52
CA VAL A 159 -2.33 3.79 -18.07
C VAL A 159 -2.36 2.31 -17.75
N GLY A 160 -3.03 1.51 -18.59
CA GLY A 160 -3.09 0.05 -18.41
C GLY A 160 -1.71 -0.61 -18.38
N ASP A 161 -0.78 -0.16 -19.21
CA ASP A 161 0.57 -0.71 -19.25
C ASP A 161 1.43 -0.23 -18.07
N ILE A 162 1.30 1.05 -17.69
CA ILE A 162 1.92 1.58 -16.46
C ILE A 162 1.48 0.78 -15.23
N LEU A 163 0.19 0.48 -15.10
CA LEU A 163 -0.34 -0.27 -13.98
C LEU A 163 0.12 -1.73 -13.98
N LYS A 164 0.19 -2.40 -15.13
CA LYS A 164 0.76 -3.77 -15.24
C LYS A 164 2.20 -3.83 -14.74
N VAL A 165 3.02 -2.83 -15.08
CA VAL A 165 4.41 -2.74 -14.58
C VAL A 165 4.40 -2.51 -13.06
N SER A 166 3.54 -1.63 -12.55
CA SER A 166 3.40 -1.37 -11.12
C SER A 166 2.95 -2.61 -10.35
N GLU A 167 2.00 -3.36 -10.86
CA GLU A 167 1.53 -4.64 -10.30
C GLU A 167 2.64 -5.69 -10.27
N GLY A 168 3.55 -5.68 -11.24
CA GLY A 168 4.70 -6.58 -11.29
C GLY A 168 5.69 -6.45 -10.13
N ARG A 169 5.61 -5.39 -9.32
CA ARG A 169 6.51 -5.15 -8.17
C ARG A 169 6.46 -6.25 -7.11
N TRP A 170 5.30 -6.85 -6.88
CA TRP A 170 5.17 -7.94 -5.92
C TRP A 170 6.13 -9.11 -6.21
N ARG A 171 6.43 -9.36 -7.50
CA ARG A 171 7.41 -10.40 -7.90
C ARG A 171 8.81 -10.09 -7.39
N ILE A 172 9.19 -8.81 -7.36
CA ILE A 172 10.49 -8.38 -6.82
C ILE A 172 10.50 -8.57 -5.30
N GLU A 173 9.42 -8.17 -4.63
CA GLU A 173 9.27 -8.35 -3.17
C GLU A 173 9.30 -9.83 -2.79
N GLU A 174 8.66 -10.68 -3.57
CA GLU A 174 8.69 -12.13 -3.42
C GLU A 174 10.11 -12.70 -3.64
N CYS A 175 10.86 -12.24 -4.64
CA CYS A 175 12.25 -12.61 -4.82
C CYS A 175 13.09 -12.29 -3.58
N PHE A 176 12.90 -11.11 -2.98
CA PHE A 176 13.58 -10.77 -1.72
C PHE A 176 13.11 -11.63 -0.54
N ARG A 177 11.83 -11.99 -0.49
CA ARG A 177 11.30 -12.91 0.51
C ARG A 177 11.98 -14.28 0.41
N ILE A 178 11.97 -14.87 -0.79
CA ILE A 178 12.63 -16.18 -1.06
C ILE A 178 14.10 -16.15 -0.67
N MET A 179 14.84 -15.13 -1.10
CA MET A 179 16.24 -15.00 -0.73
C MET A 179 16.44 -14.92 0.78
N LYS A 180 15.58 -14.17 1.48
CA LYS A 180 15.70 -13.95 2.92
C LYS A 180 15.29 -15.17 3.75
N THR A 181 14.20 -15.85 3.39
CA THR A 181 13.62 -16.97 4.14
C THR A 181 14.12 -18.31 3.65
N ASP A 182 13.86 -18.62 2.38
CA ASP A 182 14.07 -19.97 1.85
C ASP A 182 15.57 -20.26 1.59
N PHE A 183 16.29 -19.26 1.11
CA PHE A 183 17.75 -19.37 0.92
C PHE A 183 18.58 -18.93 2.12
N SER A 184 17.92 -18.45 3.19
CA SER A 184 18.59 -17.97 4.40
C SER A 184 19.74 -16.98 4.11
N ALA A 185 19.56 -16.10 3.11
CA ALA A 185 20.59 -15.11 2.75
C ALA A 185 20.87 -14.10 3.86
N ARG A 186 20.06 -14.09 4.92
CA ARG A 186 20.22 -13.30 6.14
C ARG A 186 19.89 -14.14 7.37
N PRO A 187 20.59 -13.92 8.50
CA PRO A 187 21.73 -13.01 8.71
C PRO A 187 23.02 -13.49 8.05
N VAL A 188 23.89 -12.53 7.66
CA VAL A 188 25.22 -12.82 7.09
C VAL A 188 26.25 -12.79 8.21
N TYR A 189 26.89 -13.93 8.48
CA TYR A 189 27.92 -14.06 9.51
C TYR A 189 29.35 -13.94 8.96
N LEU A 190 29.50 -13.49 7.72
CA LEU A 190 30.78 -13.31 7.04
C LEU A 190 31.29 -11.89 7.29
N GLN A 191 32.61 -11.74 7.48
CA GLN A 191 33.25 -10.44 7.71
C GLN A 191 34.07 -9.96 6.51
N ASP A 192 34.54 -10.87 5.66
CA ASP A 192 35.30 -10.51 4.45
C ASP A 192 34.37 -10.06 3.33
N GLU A 193 34.69 -8.91 2.71
CA GLU A 193 33.86 -8.31 1.68
C GLU A 193 33.67 -9.20 0.44
N ASN A 194 34.72 -9.92 0.02
CA ASN A 194 34.64 -10.77 -1.16
C ASN A 194 33.78 -12.00 -0.87
N ARG A 195 33.85 -12.54 0.36
CA ARG A 195 32.99 -13.65 0.79
C ARG A 195 31.54 -13.20 0.90
N ILE A 196 31.27 -12.00 1.37
CA ILE A 196 29.90 -11.41 1.40
C ILE A 196 29.37 -11.29 -0.02
N LYS A 197 30.15 -10.73 -0.95
CA LYS A 197 29.78 -10.64 -2.37
C LYS A 197 29.50 -12.00 -3.00
N ALA A 198 30.40 -12.98 -2.75
CA ALA A 198 30.23 -14.35 -3.24
C ALA A 198 28.94 -15.00 -2.68
N HIS A 199 28.65 -14.82 -1.39
CA HIS A 199 27.43 -15.32 -0.76
C HIS A 199 26.18 -14.79 -1.45
N PHE A 200 26.07 -13.48 -1.65
CA PHE A 200 24.91 -12.90 -2.34
C PHE A 200 24.84 -13.28 -3.81
N LEU A 201 25.99 -13.44 -4.48
CA LEU A 201 26.02 -13.93 -5.86
C LEU A 201 25.45 -15.35 -5.96
N ILE A 202 25.84 -16.25 -5.05
CA ILE A 202 25.31 -17.62 -4.99
C ILE A 202 23.79 -17.60 -4.75
N CYS A 203 23.31 -16.79 -3.81
CA CYS A 203 21.88 -16.64 -3.56
C CYS A 203 21.13 -16.11 -4.79
N PHE A 204 21.72 -15.15 -5.52
CA PHE A 204 21.13 -14.62 -6.74
C PHE A 204 21.10 -15.67 -7.87
N LEU A 205 22.14 -16.46 -8.04
CA LEU A 205 22.16 -17.55 -9.02
C LEU A 205 21.13 -18.63 -8.68
N ALA A 206 21.02 -19.00 -7.41
CA ALA A 206 19.99 -19.92 -6.93
C ALA A 206 18.58 -19.39 -7.22
N LEU A 207 18.33 -18.10 -6.95
CA LEU A 207 17.06 -17.46 -7.27
C LEU A 207 16.76 -17.48 -8.78
N THR A 208 17.77 -17.25 -9.61
CA THR A 208 17.63 -17.28 -11.07
C THR A 208 17.23 -18.68 -11.55
N ILE A 209 17.88 -19.72 -11.04
CA ILE A 209 17.55 -21.13 -11.35
C ILE A 209 16.14 -21.44 -10.88
N TYR A 210 15.80 -21.05 -9.64
CA TYR A 210 14.46 -21.24 -9.08
C TYR A 210 13.38 -20.62 -9.96
N ARG A 211 13.52 -19.33 -10.34
CA ARG A 211 12.55 -18.63 -11.20
C ARG A 211 12.48 -19.25 -12.61
N PHE A 212 13.57 -19.78 -13.12
CA PHE A 212 13.57 -20.49 -14.37
C PHE A 212 12.77 -21.80 -14.31
N LEU A 213 12.95 -22.56 -13.23
CA LEU A 213 12.17 -23.78 -12.98
C LEU A 213 10.68 -23.49 -12.83
N GLU A 214 10.34 -22.50 -11.99
CA GLU A 214 8.94 -22.06 -11.81
C GLU A 214 8.28 -21.70 -13.15
N LYS A 215 8.99 -20.95 -13.99
CA LYS A 215 8.51 -20.63 -15.34
C LYS A 215 8.32 -21.87 -16.22
N LYS A 216 9.21 -22.85 -16.11
CA LYS A 216 9.11 -24.11 -16.87
C LYS A 216 7.98 -25.00 -16.40
N LEU A 217 7.61 -24.89 -15.14
CA LEU A 217 6.50 -25.64 -14.51
C LEU A 217 5.16 -24.88 -14.59
N ASP A 218 5.08 -23.80 -15.40
CA ASP A 218 3.88 -22.96 -15.57
C ASP A 218 3.32 -22.40 -14.23
N ALA A 219 4.20 -22.13 -13.27
CA ALA A 219 3.86 -21.66 -11.93
C ALA A 219 2.85 -22.53 -11.17
N LYS A 220 2.81 -23.84 -11.47
CA LYS A 220 1.90 -24.80 -10.80
C LYS A 220 2.39 -25.26 -9.43
N TYR A 221 3.68 -25.04 -9.14
CA TYR A 221 4.32 -25.47 -7.89
C TYR A 221 5.02 -24.27 -7.23
N THR A 222 4.97 -24.25 -5.91
CA THR A 222 5.65 -23.24 -5.07
C THR A 222 6.83 -23.88 -4.35
N CYS A 223 7.65 -23.07 -3.65
CA CYS A 223 8.76 -23.58 -2.84
C CYS A 223 8.32 -24.52 -1.71
N GLU A 224 7.06 -24.51 -1.33
CA GLU A 224 6.52 -25.27 -0.20
C GLU A 224 5.96 -26.63 -0.62
N GLU A 225 5.90 -26.89 -1.93
CA GLU A 225 5.49 -28.16 -2.55
C GLU A 225 6.69 -28.90 -3.17
#